data_8bd60b2081311aa1dccf14cb5f6c7b94
#
_entry.id   8bd60b2081311aa1dccf14cb5f6c7b94
#
_cell.length_a   1.000
_cell.length_b   1.000
_cell.length_c   1.000
_cell.angle_alpha   90.00
_cell.angle_beta   90.00
_cell.angle_gamma   90.00
#
_symmetry.space_group_name_H-M   'P 1'
#
loop_
_entity.id
_entity.type
_entity.pdbx_description
1 polymer ?
#
loop_
_entity_poly.entity_id
_entity_poly.type
_entity_poly.pdbx_seq_one_letter_code
_entity_poly.pdbx_strand_id
1 'polypeptide(L)'
;MKNILQDVVSHTQNLGFLTIVKVTGTAEKTVINSMADDRSVIMDAETKAPYPEMIGVFGMPQLNKLKFLLEGNEYKEDAKISIVSAVRNDETIPVGIHFENKHGDFKNDYRFMNTEIINEKMKTLKFRGVRWDVEVEPTVAAVQRFNFQAGANSEHPTFLAKTDGDKLKFIFGDVSTHGGEFIFATDVTGKLDKGWTWPVSSILAILKIADVNNTKMSLSNEGAIKITLDSGIATYNYIIPAQAN
;
A
#
# COMPACT_ATOMS: atom_id res chain seq x y z
N MET A 1 3.34 7.74 18.59
CA MET A 1 2.33 8.21 17.59
C MET A 1 2.95 8.63 16.25
N LYS A 2 3.93 9.53 16.19
CA LYS A 2 4.50 10.04 14.92
C LYS A 2 4.98 8.94 13.97
N ASN A 3 5.68 7.92 14.46
CA ASN A 3 6.26 6.85 13.62
C ASN A 3 5.20 6.05 12.85
N ILE A 4 4.10 5.66 13.50
CA ILE A 4 3.03 4.93 12.80
C ILE A 4 2.34 5.81 11.75
N LEU A 5 2.15 7.11 12.03
CA LEU A 5 1.56 8.03 11.05
C LEU A 5 2.47 8.23 9.83
N GLN A 6 3.78 8.35 10.05
CA GLN A 6 4.77 8.42 8.98
C GLN A 6 4.83 7.13 8.17
N ASP A 7 4.78 5.98 8.85
CA ASP A 7 4.74 4.67 8.20
C ASP A 7 3.51 4.52 7.31
N VAL A 8 2.33 4.86 7.83
CA VAL A 8 1.08 4.85 7.04
C VAL A 8 1.17 5.75 5.82
N VAL A 9 1.65 6.99 5.97
CA VAL A 9 1.80 7.93 4.84
C VAL A 9 2.79 7.40 3.81
N SER A 10 3.90 6.79 4.25
CA SER A 10 4.90 6.21 3.35
C SER A 10 4.35 5.07 2.52
N HIS A 11 3.46 4.26 3.10
CA HIS A 11 2.87 3.08 2.47
C HIS A 11 1.51 3.36 1.80
N THR A 12 1.05 4.61 1.78
CA THR A 12 -0.20 5.02 1.12
C THR A 12 0.00 6.24 0.23
N GLN A 13 0.04 7.45 0.80
CA GLN A 13 0.13 8.72 0.07
C GLN A 13 1.35 8.79 -0.86
N ASN A 14 2.49 8.25 -0.45
CA ASN A 14 3.70 8.26 -1.27
C ASN A 14 3.60 7.41 -2.54
N LEU A 15 2.64 6.48 -2.59
CA LEU A 15 2.33 5.71 -3.80
C LEU A 15 1.56 6.53 -4.85
N GLY A 16 0.89 7.63 -4.43
CA GLY A 16 0.18 8.55 -5.30
C GLY A 16 -1.27 8.16 -5.65
N PHE A 17 -1.69 6.92 -5.38
CA PHE A 17 -3.04 6.42 -5.71
C PHE A 17 -3.86 5.98 -4.50
N LEU A 18 -3.29 5.95 -3.29
CA LEU A 18 -4.00 5.68 -2.03
C LEU A 18 -4.11 6.96 -1.22
N THR A 19 -5.27 7.62 -1.28
CA THR A 19 -5.46 8.98 -0.74
C THR A 19 -6.27 9.02 0.56
N ILE A 20 -6.92 7.91 0.91
CA ILE A 20 -7.76 7.75 2.10
C ILE A 20 -7.40 6.44 2.79
N VAL A 21 -7.36 6.48 4.11
CA VAL A 21 -7.14 5.30 4.95
C VAL A 21 -8.32 5.14 5.90
N LYS A 22 -8.79 3.90 6.05
CA LYS A 22 -9.68 3.48 7.13
C LYS A 22 -8.86 2.76 8.19
N VAL A 23 -9.00 3.19 9.43
CA VAL A 23 -8.43 2.53 10.60
C VAL A 23 -9.53 1.81 11.36
N THR A 24 -9.25 0.58 11.77
CA THR A 24 -10.09 -0.22 12.66
C THR A 24 -9.20 -0.71 13.81
N GLY A 25 -9.31 -0.06 14.95
CA GLY A 25 -8.55 -0.37 16.16
C GLY A 25 -9.37 -1.10 17.19
N THR A 26 -8.78 -2.11 17.81
CA THR A 26 -9.28 -2.81 19.01
C THR A 26 -8.20 -2.86 20.06
N ALA A 27 -8.50 -3.41 21.25
CA ALA A 27 -7.47 -3.64 22.27
C ALA A 27 -6.39 -4.62 21.83
N GLU A 28 -6.66 -5.48 20.83
CA GLU A 28 -5.79 -6.58 20.41
C GLU A 28 -5.02 -6.25 19.14
N LYS A 29 -5.58 -5.43 18.24
CA LYS A 29 -4.97 -5.10 16.95
C LYS A 29 -5.41 -3.77 16.38
N THR A 30 -4.59 -3.22 15.52
CA THR A 30 -4.92 -2.07 14.67
C THR A 30 -4.77 -2.47 13.21
N VAL A 31 -5.87 -2.40 12.46
CA VAL A 31 -5.96 -2.72 11.05
C VAL A 31 -6.14 -1.45 10.25
N ILE A 32 -5.43 -1.36 9.13
CA ILE A 32 -5.40 -0.20 8.24
C ILE A 32 -5.79 -0.67 6.85
N ASN A 33 -6.83 -0.08 6.28
CA ASN A 33 -7.28 -0.41 4.93
C ASN A 33 -7.24 0.83 4.04
N SER A 34 -6.89 0.64 2.78
CA SER A 34 -6.96 1.66 1.74
C SER A 34 -7.32 1.03 0.39
N MET A 35 -7.79 1.84 -0.52
CA MET A 35 -8.13 1.40 -1.87
C MET A 35 -7.96 2.58 -2.83
N ALA A 36 -7.40 2.31 -4.01
CA ALA A 36 -7.37 3.29 -5.09
C ALA A 36 -8.79 3.62 -5.56
N ASP A 37 -9.04 4.86 -5.99
CA ASP A 37 -10.38 5.33 -6.38
C ASP A 37 -10.95 4.51 -7.56
N ASP A 38 -10.09 4.07 -8.48
CA ASP A 38 -10.41 3.19 -9.62
C ASP A 38 -10.44 1.69 -9.25
N ARG A 39 -10.21 1.36 -7.98
CA ARG A 39 -10.14 0.00 -7.44
C ARG A 39 -9.03 -0.87 -8.04
N SER A 40 -8.06 -0.27 -8.67
CA SER A 40 -6.90 -0.97 -9.25
C SER A 40 -5.95 -1.55 -8.21
N VAL A 41 -5.98 -1.04 -6.98
CA VAL A 41 -5.19 -1.51 -5.85
C VAL A 41 -6.03 -1.50 -4.58
N ILE A 42 -6.03 -2.62 -3.88
CA ILE A 42 -6.57 -2.74 -2.52
C ILE A 42 -5.39 -2.96 -1.58
N MET A 43 -5.35 -2.24 -0.47
CA MET A 43 -4.33 -2.40 0.56
C MET A 43 -4.99 -2.73 1.89
N ASP A 44 -4.52 -3.77 2.53
CA ASP A 44 -4.75 -4.06 3.94
C ASP A 44 -3.43 -4.14 4.69
N ALA A 45 -3.41 -3.65 5.92
CA ALA A 45 -2.26 -3.76 6.79
C ALA A 45 -2.70 -4.02 8.23
N GLU A 46 -1.84 -4.73 8.97
CA GLU A 46 -2.00 -4.93 10.40
C GLU A 46 -0.70 -4.51 11.10
N THR A 47 -0.83 -3.71 12.14
CA THR A 47 0.32 -3.26 12.93
C THR A 47 0.86 -4.40 13.79
N LYS A 48 2.17 -4.39 14.07
CA LYS A 48 2.85 -5.41 14.90
C LYS A 48 2.37 -5.41 16.35
N ALA A 49 1.87 -4.27 16.82
CA ALA A 49 1.26 -4.10 18.13
C ALA A 49 0.04 -3.19 18.01
N PRO A 50 -0.99 -3.36 18.85
CA PRO A 50 -2.13 -2.46 18.87
C PRO A 50 -1.73 -1.04 19.32
N TYR A 51 -2.45 -0.05 18.80
CA TYR A 51 -2.32 1.35 19.22
C TYR A 51 -3.55 1.74 20.04
N PRO A 52 -3.45 1.81 21.39
CA PRO A 52 -4.58 2.09 22.26
C PRO A 52 -5.29 3.42 21.96
N GLU A 53 -4.53 4.40 21.46
CA GLU A 53 -5.09 5.71 21.10
C GLU A 53 -5.92 5.67 19.80
N MET A 54 -5.82 4.58 19.03
CA MET A 54 -6.52 4.38 17.77
C MET A 54 -7.71 3.41 17.87
N ILE A 55 -8.20 3.10 19.08
CA ILE A 55 -9.36 2.23 19.25
C ILE A 55 -10.60 2.88 18.65
N GLY A 56 -11.33 2.11 17.84
CA GLY A 56 -12.53 2.54 17.12
C GLY A 56 -12.39 2.43 15.61
N VAL A 57 -13.40 2.94 14.89
CA VAL A 57 -13.40 2.96 13.41
C VAL A 57 -13.47 4.40 12.94
N PHE A 58 -12.47 4.83 12.17
CA PHE A 58 -12.41 6.18 11.63
C PHE A 58 -11.64 6.21 10.30
N GLY A 59 -11.80 7.29 9.54
CA GLY A 59 -11.07 7.51 8.30
C GLY A 59 -10.06 8.64 8.42
N MET A 60 -8.91 8.50 7.78
CA MET A 60 -7.91 9.55 7.58
C MET A 60 -8.00 10.04 6.14
N PRO A 61 -8.71 11.17 5.87
CA PRO A 61 -8.81 11.78 4.54
C PRO A 61 -7.63 12.70 4.25
N GLN A 62 -7.47 13.10 2.99
CA GLN A 62 -6.44 14.11 2.63
C GLN A 62 -5.06 13.78 3.21
N LEU A 63 -4.57 12.58 2.93
CA LEU A 63 -3.28 12.11 3.44
C LEU A 63 -2.11 13.01 3.02
N ASN A 64 -2.24 13.77 1.92
CA ASN A 64 -1.30 14.81 1.53
C ASN A 64 -1.15 15.92 2.59
N LYS A 65 -2.26 16.32 3.23
CA LYS A 65 -2.23 17.27 4.37
C LYS A 65 -1.53 16.65 5.57
N LEU A 66 -1.84 15.39 5.90
CA LEU A 66 -1.17 14.67 6.99
C LEU A 66 0.34 14.56 6.73
N LYS A 67 0.73 14.18 5.52
CA LYS A 67 2.14 14.15 5.08
C LYS A 67 2.82 15.49 5.29
N PHE A 68 2.21 16.57 4.80
CA PHE A 68 2.76 17.91 4.92
C PHE A 68 2.99 18.31 6.39
N LEU A 69 2.05 18.01 7.29
CA LEU A 69 2.20 18.27 8.72
C LEU A 69 3.33 17.45 9.34
N LEU A 70 3.41 16.15 9.03
CA LEU A 70 4.43 15.25 9.57
C LEU A 70 5.86 15.60 9.11
N GLU A 71 6.00 16.17 7.91
CA GLU A 71 7.27 16.60 7.33
C GLU A 71 7.64 18.04 7.69
N GLY A 72 6.70 18.82 8.24
CA GLY A 72 6.88 20.21 8.62
C GLY A 72 8.01 20.43 9.62
N ASN A 73 8.86 21.43 9.40
CA ASN A 73 10.02 21.72 10.26
C ASN A 73 9.61 21.98 11.71
N GLU A 74 8.47 22.65 11.92
CA GLU A 74 7.90 22.96 13.25
C GLU A 74 7.57 21.69 14.06
N TYR A 75 7.38 20.54 13.39
CA TYR A 75 7.01 19.28 14.03
C TYR A 75 8.08 18.19 13.96
N LYS A 76 9.32 18.53 13.57
CA LYS A 76 10.42 17.55 13.46
C LYS A 76 10.93 17.11 14.82
N GLU A 77 11.23 18.07 15.71
CA GLU A 77 11.86 17.83 16.99
C GLU A 77 10.93 18.19 18.14
N ASP A 78 10.83 17.30 19.13
CA ASP A 78 10.10 17.48 20.38
C ASP A 78 8.65 17.97 20.24
N ALA A 79 8.04 17.76 19.07
CA ALA A 79 6.65 18.13 18.84
C ALA A 79 5.71 17.17 19.57
N LYS A 80 4.62 17.71 20.10
CA LYS A 80 3.52 16.93 20.65
C LYS A 80 2.55 16.59 19.53
N ILE A 81 2.47 15.32 19.17
CA ILE A 81 1.52 14.78 18.18
C ILE A 81 0.66 13.75 18.91
N SER A 82 -0.60 14.08 19.10
CA SER A 82 -1.55 13.28 19.88
C SER A 82 -2.88 13.10 19.19
N ILE A 83 -3.49 11.93 19.42
CA ILE A 83 -4.86 11.68 18.98
C ILE A 83 -5.81 12.48 19.87
N VAL A 84 -6.74 13.19 19.22
CA VAL A 84 -7.87 13.86 19.88
C VAL A 84 -9.07 12.93 19.80
N SER A 85 -9.68 12.67 20.94
CA SER A 85 -10.89 11.84 21.04
C SER A 85 -12.08 12.66 21.52
N ALA A 86 -13.28 12.21 21.20
CA ALA A 86 -14.55 12.77 21.68
C ALA A 86 -15.46 11.64 22.15
N VAL A 87 -16.32 11.92 23.14
CA VAL A 87 -17.35 11.00 23.58
C VAL A 87 -18.57 11.13 22.66
N ARG A 88 -19.00 10.03 22.07
CA ARG A 88 -20.21 9.94 21.25
C ARG A 88 -20.93 8.62 21.60
N ASN A 89 -22.21 8.70 21.92
CA ASN A 89 -23.03 7.53 22.32
C ASN A 89 -22.36 6.69 23.42
N ASP A 90 -21.81 7.37 24.43
CA ASP A 90 -21.09 6.78 25.57
C ASP A 90 -19.77 6.04 25.22
N GLU A 91 -19.33 6.16 23.97
CA GLU A 91 -18.02 5.64 23.52
C GLU A 91 -17.02 6.76 23.26
N THR A 92 -15.77 6.55 23.67
CA THR A 92 -14.66 7.44 23.36
C THR A 92 -14.08 7.04 22.01
N ILE A 93 -14.22 7.91 21.02
CA ILE A 93 -13.76 7.66 19.63
C ILE A 93 -12.73 8.69 19.19
N PRO A 94 -11.72 8.30 18.41
CA PRO A 94 -10.75 9.22 17.79
C PRO A 94 -11.46 10.14 16.79
N VAL A 95 -11.19 11.45 16.86
CA VAL A 95 -11.79 12.46 15.97
C VAL A 95 -10.74 13.27 15.19
N GLY A 96 -9.47 13.12 15.51
CA GLY A 96 -8.41 13.85 14.82
C GLY A 96 -7.03 13.69 15.46
N ILE A 97 -6.09 14.44 14.95
CA ILE A 97 -4.72 14.55 15.47
C ILE A 97 -4.45 16.01 15.78
N HIS A 98 -3.95 16.29 16.96
CA HIS A 98 -3.42 17.60 17.35
C HIS A 98 -1.90 17.61 17.19
N PHE A 99 -1.39 18.65 16.55
CA PHE A 99 0.01 18.93 16.35
C PHE A 99 0.37 20.21 17.13
N GLU A 100 1.33 20.15 17.99
CA GLU A 100 1.89 21.30 18.71
C GLU A 100 3.41 21.22 18.64
N ASN A 101 4.06 22.33 18.26
CA ASN A 101 5.52 22.39 18.25
C ASN A 101 6.10 22.42 19.68
N LYS A 102 7.42 22.32 19.80
CA LYS A 102 8.14 22.31 21.08
C LYS A 102 7.79 23.48 22.00
N HIS A 103 7.57 24.67 21.44
CA HIS A 103 7.33 25.91 22.19
C HIS A 103 5.85 26.16 22.48
N GLY A 104 4.94 25.40 21.89
CA GLY A 104 3.50 25.52 22.12
C GLY A 104 2.85 26.71 21.41
N ASP A 105 3.57 27.43 20.55
CA ASP A 105 3.13 28.62 19.83
C ASP A 105 2.71 28.35 18.38
N PHE A 106 2.94 27.13 17.86
CA PHE A 106 2.54 26.72 16.53
C PHE A 106 1.74 25.41 16.59
N LYS A 107 0.45 25.46 16.16
CA LYS A 107 -0.49 24.36 16.32
C LYS A 107 -1.28 24.12 15.05
N ASN A 108 -1.59 22.86 14.79
CA ASN A 108 -2.49 22.44 13.72
C ASN A 108 -3.35 21.26 14.16
N ASP A 109 -4.54 21.15 13.59
CA ASP A 109 -5.42 20.01 13.75
C ASP A 109 -5.66 19.32 12.40
N TYR A 110 -5.60 17.99 12.42
CA TYR A 110 -6.00 17.14 11.32
C TYR A 110 -7.22 16.33 11.74
N ARG A 111 -8.33 16.44 11.00
CA ARG A 111 -9.60 15.84 11.34
C ARG A 111 -9.82 14.50 10.67
N PHE A 112 -10.37 13.55 11.43
CA PHE A 112 -10.80 12.25 10.93
C PHE A 112 -12.21 12.30 10.35
N MET A 113 -12.50 11.39 9.42
CA MET A 113 -13.85 11.04 9.03
C MET A 113 -14.48 10.16 10.10
N ASN A 114 -15.77 10.35 10.34
CA ASN A 114 -16.52 9.45 11.22
C ASN A 114 -16.73 8.06 10.59
N THR A 115 -17.17 7.12 11.41
CA THR A 115 -17.38 5.72 11.06
C THR A 115 -18.33 5.53 9.87
N GLU A 116 -19.44 6.27 9.85
CA GLU A 116 -20.46 6.15 8.82
C GLU A 116 -19.90 6.57 7.45
N ILE A 117 -19.25 7.74 7.39
CA ILE A 117 -18.68 8.27 6.15
C ILE A 117 -17.59 7.36 5.61
N ILE A 118 -16.66 6.89 6.45
CA ILE A 118 -15.58 6.04 5.97
C ILE A 118 -16.08 4.66 5.53
N ASN A 119 -17.08 4.10 6.23
CA ASN A 119 -17.68 2.83 5.83
C ASN A 119 -18.46 2.95 4.52
N GLU A 120 -19.08 4.10 4.24
CA GLU A 120 -19.72 4.35 2.96
C GLU A 120 -18.71 4.50 1.83
N LYS A 121 -17.65 5.30 2.04
CA LYS A 121 -16.59 5.50 1.04
C LYS A 121 -15.79 4.24 0.73
N MET A 122 -15.51 3.46 1.76
CA MET A 122 -14.76 2.21 1.67
C MET A 122 -15.70 1.01 1.84
N LYS A 123 -16.83 0.99 1.10
CA LYS A 123 -17.67 -0.20 0.99
C LYS A 123 -16.80 -1.36 0.53
N THR A 124 -16.59 -2.27 1.43
CA THR A 124 -15.56 -3.30 1.35
C THR A 124 -15.76 -4.17 0.12
N LEU A 125 -14.89 -4.04 -0.85
CA LEU A 125 -14.59 -5.16 -1.72
C LEU A 125 -13.84 -6.17 -0.83
N LYS A 126 -14.54 -7.16 -0.32
CA LYS A 126 -13.87 -8.29 0.31
C LYS A 126 -13.15 -9.02 -0.80
N PHE A 127 -11.83 -8.91 -0.80
CA PHE A 127 -11.02 -9.83 -1.60
C PHE A 127 -11.37 -11.26 -1.16
N ARG A 128 -11.93 -12.05 -2.08
CA ARG A 128 -12.43 -13.40 -1.76
C ARG A 128 -11.31 -14.41 -1.54
N GLY A 129 -10.05 -13.96 -1.70
CA GLY A 129 -8.90 -14.83 -1.76
C GLY A 129 -8.79 -15.54 -3.11
N VAL A 130 -7.57 -15.92 -3.46
CA VAL A 130 -7.26 -16.74 -4.64
C VAL A 130 -6.18 -17.73 -4.23
N ARG A 131 -5.99 -18.77 -5.04
CA ARG A 131 -4.80 -19.62 -4.88
C ARG A 131 -3.59 -18.87 -5.44
N TRP A 132 -2.52 -18.79 -4.65
CA TRP A 132 -1.25 -18.25 -5.10
C TRP A 132 -0.46 -19.38 -5.78
N ASP A 133 -0.17 -19.22 -7.08
CA ASP A 133 0.47 -20.24 -7.91
C ASP A 133 1.99 -20.07 -7.95
N VAL A 134 2.48 -18.85 -7.84
CA VAL A 134 3.90 -18.50 -7.82
C VAL A 134 4.17 -17.51 -6.71
N GLU A 135 5.23 -17.76 -5.93
CA GLU A 135 5.70 -16.84 -4.90
C GLU A 135 7.20 -16.58 -5.08
N VAL A 136 7.58 -15.30 -5.02
CA VAL A 136 8.97 -14.87 -5.18
C VAL A 136 9.32 -13.76 -4.19
N GLU A 137 10.60 -13.66 -3.85
CA GLU A 137 11.18 -12.55 -3.11
C GLU A 137 11.91 -11.65 -4.12
N PRO A 138 11.41 -10.41 -4.35
CA PRO A 138 12.04 -9.50 -5.28
C PRO A 138 13.48 -9.17 -4.85
N THR A 139 14.39 -9.04 -5.81
CA THR A 139 15.74 -8.55 -5.53
C THR A 139 15.89 -7.10 -5.99
N VAL A 140 16.85 -6.37 -5.43
CA VAL A 140 17.20 -5.01 -5.89
C VAL A 140 17.45 -4.99 -7.40
N ALA A 141 18.23 -5.97 -7.90
CA ALA A 141 18.52 -6.08 -9.32
C ALA A 141 17.28 -6.32 -10.19
N ALA A 142 16.34 -7.17 -9.71
CA ALA A 142 15.08 -7.42 -10.42
C ALA A 142 14.21 -6.14 -10.50
N VAL A 143 14.10 -5.39 -9.40
CA VAL A 143 13.35 -4.12 -9.37
C VAL A 143 14.01 -3.06 -10.27
N GLN A 144 15.33 -2.97 -10.28
CA GLN A 144 16.07 -2.07 -11.19
C GLN A 144 15.84 -2.43 -12.66
N ARG A 145 15.89 -3.73 -13.02
CA ARG A 145 15.58 -4.21 -14.37
C ARG A 145 14.14 -3.91 -14.76
N PHE A 146 13.20 -4.11 -13.84
CA PHE A 146 11.80 -3.77 -14.08
C PHE A 146 11.63 -2.27 -14.35
N ASN A 147 12.28 -1.41 -13.55
CA ASN A 147 12.25 0.03 -13.76
C ASN A 147 12.86 0.44 -15.11
N PHE A 148 13.98 -0.20 -15.53
CA PHE A 148 14.58 0.05 -16.83
C PHE A 148 13.65 -0.35 -17.98
N GLN A 149 13.07 -1.56 -17.94
CA GLN A 149 12.15 -2.05 -18.96
C GLN A 149 10.88 -1.21 -19.03
N ALA A 150 10.36 -0.77 -17.89
CA ALA A 150 9.20 0.14 -17.84
C ALA A 150 9.50 1.50 -18.51
N GLY A 151 10.73 2.01 -18.39
CA GLY A 151 11.15 3.22 -19.07
C GLY A 151 11.39 3.02 -20.56
N ALA A 152 12.03 1.91 -20.95
CA ALA A 152 12.31 1.57 -22.34
C ALA A 152 11.07 1.23 -23.16
N ASN A 153 9.99 0.79 -22.50
CA ASN A 153 8.72 0.39 -23.11
C ASN A 153 7.56 1.23 -22.55
N SER A 154 7.76 2.53 -22.41
CA SER A 154 6.82 3.45 -21.72
C SER A 154 5.46 3.58 -22.44
N GLU A 155 5.37 3.18 -23.69
CA GLU A 155 4.11 3.06 -24.47
C GLU A 155 3.22 1.91 -23.99
N HIS A 156 3.77 0.93 -23.27
CA HIS A 156 3.03 -0.19 -22.70
C HIS A 156 2.75 0.03 -21.22
N PRO A 157 1.52 0.42 -20.84
CA PRO A 157 1.17 0.69 -19.44
C PRO A 157 1.06 -0.59 -18.59
N THR A 158 1.06 -1.76 -19.24
CA THR A 158 0.94 -3.08 -18.61
C THR A 158 2.08 -3.99 -19.03
N PHE A 159 2.35 -5.02 -18.22
CA PHE A 159 3.21 -6.12 -18.55
C PHE A 159 2.52 -7.46 -18.33
N LEU A 160 2.91 -8.47 -19.09
CA LEU A 160 2.53 -9.86 -18.89
C LEU A 160 3.53 -10.55 -17.97
N ALA A 161 3.07 -11.27 -16.96
CA ALA A 161 3.91 -12.18 -16.17
C ALA A 161 3.64 -13.63 -16.58
N LYS A 162 4.71 -14.39 -16.86
CA LYS A 162 4.64 -15.80 -17.30
C LYS A 162 5.82 -16.57 -16.76
N THR A 163 5.61 -17.85 -16.45
CA THR A 163 6.73 -18.77 -16.17
C THR A 163 7.21 -19.47 -17.44
N ASP A 164 8.52 -19.65 -17.51
CA ASP A 164 9.22 -20.42 -18.53
C ASP A 164 10.22 -21.35 -17.81
N GLY A 165 9.85 -22.62 -17.62
CA GLY A 165 10.55 -23.52 -16.72
C GLY A 165 10.50 -22.98 -15.28
N ASP A 166 11.66 -22.84 -14.67
CA ASP A 166 11.89 -22.31 -13.32
C ASP A 166 12.08 -20.79 -13.28
N LYS A 167 11.77 -20.06 -14.38
CA LYS A 167 11.97 -18.62 -14.49
C LYS A 167 10.65 -17.88 -14.56
N LEU A 168 10.50 -16.83 -13.75
CA LEU A 168 9.42 -15.86 -13.88
C LEU A 168 9.89 -14.74 -14.82
N LYS A 169 9.20 -14.56 -15.94
CA LYS A 169 9.48 -13.53 -16.93
C LYS A 169 8.41 -12.43 -16.86
N PHE A 170 8.84 -11.18 -17.04
CA PHE A 170 7.97 -10.04 -17.33
C PHE A 170 8.18 -9.61 -18.77
N ILE A 171 7.09 -9.43 -19.51
CA ILE A 171 7.05 -9.20 -20.96
C ILE A 171 6.23 -7.93 -21.21
N PHE A 172 6.78 -7.01 -22.02
CA PHE A 172 6.18 -5.76 -22.46
C PHE A 172 5.94 -5.81 -23.96
N GLY A 173 4.74 -5.37 -24.38
CA GLY A 173 4.37 -5.41 -25.79
C GLY A 173 4.21 -6.83 -26.34
N ASP A 174 4.23 -6.92 -27.65
CA ASP A 174 4.20 -8.18 -28.38
C ASP A 174 5.24 -8.22 -29.51
N VAL A 175 5.37 -9.37 -30.19
CA VAL A 175 6.34 -9.57 -31.26
C VAL A 175 6.11 -8.72 -32.52
N SER A 176 4.93 -8.10 -32.65
CA SER A 176 4.56 -7.25 -33.79
C SER A 176 4.88 -5.77 -33.54
N THR A 177 5.23 -5.41 -32.32
CA THR A 177 5.52 -4.03 -31.90
C THR A 177 6.89 -3.95 -31.24
N HIS A 178 7.30 -2.73 -30.83
CA HIS A 178 8.40 -2.59 -29.89
C HIS A 178 8.02 -3.26 -28.57
N GLY A 179 8.92 -4.03 -28.01
CA GLY A 179 8.66 -4.77 -26.78
C GLY A 179 9.96 -5.18 -26.11
N GLY A 180 9.84 -5.73 -24.92
CA GLY A 180 10.97 -6.21 -24.15
C GLY A 180 10.58 -7.29 -23.17
N GLU A 181 11.51 -8.14 -22.82
CA GLU A 181 11.31 -9.12 -21.75
C GLU A 181 12.55 -9.19 -20.85
N PHE A 182 12.33 -9.63 -19.64
CA PHE A 182 13.44 -9.97 -18.74
C PHE A 182 13.01 -11.01 -17.71
N ILE A 183 14.00 -11.71 -17.16
CA ILE A 183 13.79 -12.64 -16.05
C ILE A 183 13.72 -11.83 -14.75
N PHE A 184 12.55 -11.87 -14.09
CA PHE A 184 12.33 -11.21 -12.81
C PHE A 184 12.84 -12.06 -11.64
N ALA A 185 12.65 -13.38 -11.70
CA ALA A 185 13.13 -14.32 -10.69
C ALA A 185 13.51 -15.66 -11.34
N THR A 186 14.46 -16.37 -10.73
CA THR A 186 14.85 -17.77 -11.03
C THR A 186 14.46 -18.69 -9.89
N ASP A 187 14.58 -19.99 -10.12
CA ASP A 187 14.28 -21.05 -9.12
C ASP A 187 12.83 -20.98 -8.61
N VAL A 188 11.94 -20.54 -9.49
CA VAL A 188 10.53 -20.35 -9.17
C VAL A 188 9.82 -21.69 -9.17
N THR A 189 9.10 -21.97 -8.09
CA THR A 189 8.19 -23.11 -8.01
C THR A 189 6.78 -22.67 -8.41
N GLY A 190 6.04 -23.54 -9.10
CA GLY A 190 4.70 -23.25 -9.60
C GLY A 190 4.71 -22.73 -11.04
N LYS A 191 3.52 -22.42 -11.56
CA LYS A 191 3.35 -22.11 -12.98
C LYS A 191 2.29 -21.04 -13.19
N LEU A 192 2.61 -20.05 -14.02
CA LEU A 192 1.68 -19.06 -14.55
C LEU A 192 1.44 -19.38 -16.04
N ASP A 193 0.27 -19.91 -16.33
CA ASP A 193 -0.14 -20.36 -17.67
C ASP A 193 -0.98 -19.34 -18.40
N LYS A 194 -1.72 -18.51 -17.65
CA LYS A 194 -2.66 -17.54 -18.19
C LYS A 194 -1.95 -16.23 -18.50
N GLY A 195 -2.30 -15.66 -19.65
CA GLY A 195 -1.76 -14.41 -20.13
C GLY A 195 -2.39 -13.18 -19.44
N TRP A 196 -2.30 -13.09 -18.13
CA TRP A 196 -2.75 -11.91 -17.40
C TRP A 196 -1.76 -10.77 -17.51
N THR A 197 -2.27 -9.55 -17.65
CA THR A 197 -1.47 -8.33 -17.63
C THR A 197 -1.76 -7.50 -16.38
N TRP A 198 -0.73 -6.81 -15.91
CA TRP A 198 -0.81 -5.96 -14.70
C TRP A 198 -0.26 -4.56 -14.95
N PRO A 199 -0.78 -3.54 -14.24
CA PRO A 199 -0.32 -2.17 -14.39
C PRO A 199 1.13 -2.01 -13.91
N VAL A 200 2.00 -1.51 -14.79
CA VAL A 200 3.42 -1.25 -14.50
C VAL A 200 3.55 -0.23 -13.37
N SER A 201 2.84 0.88 -13.47
CA SER A 201 2.99 2.02 -12.56
C SER A 201 2.73 1.67 -11.11
N SER A 202 1.61 0.97 -10.84
CA SER A 202 1.21 0.62 -9.46
C SER A 202 2.18 -0.37 -8.83
N ILE A 203 2.54 -1.44 -9.57
CA ILE A 203 3.46 -2.47 -9.05
C ILE A 203 4.85 -1.89 -8.83
N LEU A 204 5.36 -1.11 -9.78
CA LEU A 204 6.68 -0.50 -9.67
C LEU A 204 6.74 0.54 -8.53
N ALA A 205 5.67 1.32 -8.31
CA ALA A 205 5.59 2.26 -7.20
C ALA A 205 5.68 1.53 -5.85
N ILE A 206 4.94 0.42 -5.68
CA ILE A 206 4.97 -0.39 -4.46
C ILE A 206 6.36 -1.01 -4.25
N LEU A 207 6.96 -1.59 -5.29
CA LEU A 207 8.29 -2.20 -5.19
C LEU A 207 9.40 -1.17 -4.92
N LYS A 208 9.22 0.10 -5.29
CA LYS A 208 10.18 1.18 -5.01
C LYS A 208 10.21 1.66 -3.57
N ILE A 209 9.09 1.57 -2.86
CA ILE A 209 9.04 1.92 -1.42
C ILE A 209 9.44 0.74 -0.53
N ALA A 210 9.51 -0.45 -1.11
CA ALA A 210 9.75 -1.69 -0.40
C ALA A 210 11.23 -1.85 0.00
N ASP A 211 11.47 -2.30 1.23
CA ASP A 211 12.72 -3.00 1.51
C ASP A 211 12.60 -4.42 0.93
N VAL A 212 13.36 -4.69 -0.13
CA VAL A 212 13.30 -5.98 -0.84
C VAL A 212 13.57 -7.19 0.07
N ASN A 213 14.35 -7.02 1.14
CA ASN A 213 14.65 -8.09 2.08
C ASN A 213 13.43 -8.51 2.93
N ASN A 214 12.42 -7.63 3.01
CA ASN A 214 11.20 -7.83 3.78
C ASN A 214 9.97 -7.84 2.85
N THR A 215 10.15 -8.23 1.60
CA THR A 215 9.12 -8.16 0.56
C THR A 215 8.87 -9.52 -0.05
N LYS A 216 7.61 -9.87 -0.20
CA LYS A 216 7.16 -11.07 -0.91
C LYS A 216 6.15 -10.69 -1.98
N MET A 217 6.26 -11.29 -3.16
CA MET A 217 5.32 -11.13 -4.25
C MET A 217 4.70 -12.49 -4.59
N SER A 218 3.36 -12.55 -4.59
CA SER A 218 2.60 -13.76 -4.91
C SER A 218 1.74 -13.49 -6.13
N LEU A 219 1.73 -14.39 -7.10
CA LEU A 219 0.99 -14.28 -8.36
C LEU A 219 0.03 -15.45 -8.52
N SER A 220 -1.13 -15.19 -9.10
CA SER A 220 -2.21 -16.17 -9.27
C SER A 220 -2.66 -16.28 -10.72
N ASN A 221 -2.92 -17.50 -11.17
CA ASN A 221 -3.62 -17.76 -12.43
C ASN A 221 -5.09 -17.30 -12.43
N GLU A 222 -5.62 -16.91 -11.28
CA GLU A 222 -6.95 -16.29 -11.16
C GLU A 222 -6.93 -14.78 -11.41
N GLY A 223 -5.77 -14.22 -11.79
CA GLY A 223 -5.64 -12.80 -12.15
C GLY A 223 -5.47 -11.86 -10.96
N ALA A 224 -4.62 -12.22 -10.01
CA ALA A 224 -4.24 -11.33 -8.91
C ALA A 224 -2.73 -11.37 -8.63
N ILE A 225 -2.16 -10.24 -8.28
CA ILE A 225 -0.85 -10.12 -7.64
C ILE A 225 -1.06 -9.60 -6.23
N LYS A 226 -0.33 -10.19 -5.27
CA LYS A 226 -0.19 -9.66 -3.92
C LYS A 226 1.28 -9.31 -3.67
N ILE A 227 1.53 -8.10 -3.18
CA ILE A 227 2.85 -7.67 -2.70
C ILE A 227 2.72 -7.43 -1.21
N THR A 228 3.47 -8.21 -0.43
CA THR A 228 3.52 -8.11 1.04
C THR A 228 4.81 -7.40 1.45
N LEU A 229 4.71 -6.32 2.21
CA LEU A 229 5.82 -5.55 2.75
C LEU A 229 5.77 -5.56 4.27
N ASP A 230 6.89 -5.83 4.91
CA ASP A 230 7.05 -5.65 6.35
C ASP A 230 7.88 -4.38 6.61
N SER A 231 7.23 -3.33 7.16
CA SER A 231 7.89 -2.08 7.50
C SER A 231 8.59 -2.09 8.86
N GLY A 232 8.47 -3.20 9.62
CA GLY A 232 8.87 -3.26 11.03
C GLY A 232 7.81 -2.70 11.99
N ILE A 233 6.91 -1.83 11.54
CA ILE A 233 5.77 -1.28 12.30
C ILE A 233 4.49 -2.02 11.96
N ALA A 234 4.27 -2.29 10.67
CA ALA A 234 3.11 -3.00 10.17
C ALA A 234 3.49 -3.93 9.01
N THR A 235 2.62 -4.89 8.72
CA THR A 235 2.70 -5.71 7.51
C THR A 235 1.63 -5.22 6.54
N TYR A 236 2.04 -4.74 5.37
CA TYR A 236 1.19 -4.22 4.31
C TYR A 236 1.01 -5.26 3.21
N ASN A 237 -0.23 -5.53 2.81
CA ASN A 237 -0.58 -6.38 1.68
C ASN A 237 -1.26 -5.54 0.61
N TYR A 238 -0.64 -5.42 -0.55
CA TYR A 238 -1.23 -4.78 -1.73
C TYR A 238 -1.72 -5.84 -2.68
N ILE A 239 -3.01 -5.78 -3.01
CA ILE A 239 -3.66 -6.71 -3.94
C ILE A 239 -4.01 -5.93 -5.20
N ILE A 240 -3.46 -6.38 -6.31
CA ILE A 240 -3.61 -5.77 -7.62
C ILE A 240 -4.30 -6.79 -8.54
N PRO A 241 -5.54 -6.55 -8.97
CA PRO A 241 -6.20 -7.39 -9.98
C PRO A 241 -5.54 -7.22 -11.33
N ALA A 242 -5.55 -8.29 -12.13
CA ALA A 242 -5.15 -8.22 -13.52
C ALA A 242 -6.11 -7.31 -14.30
N GLN A 243 -5.59 -6.69 -15.34
CA GLN A 243 -6.39 -5.95 -16.29
C GLN A 243 -6.94 -6.91 -17.33
N ALA A 244 -8.24 -6.76 -17.68
CA ALA A 244 -8.82 -7.48 -18.80
C ALA A 244 -8.18 -6.98 -20.11
N ASN A 245 -7.71 -7.91 -20.94
CA ASN A 245 -7.25 -7.63 -22.30
C ASN A 245 -8.44 -7.28 -23.18
#